data_60c4ef2919fe8ea82e6fbecc71059089
#
_entry.id   60c4ef2919fe8ea82e6fbecc71059089
#
_cell.length_a   1.000
_cell.length_b   1.000
_cell.length_c   1.000
_cell.angle_alpha   90.00
_cell.angle_beta   90.00
_cell.angle_gamma   90.00
#
_symmetry.space_group_name_H-M   'P 1'
#
loop_
_entity.id
_entity.type
_entity.pdbx_description
1 polymer ?
#
loop_
_entity_poly.entity_id
_entity_poly.type
_entity_poly.pdbx_seq_one_letter_code
_entity_poly.pdbx_strand_id
1 'polypeptide(L)'
;MTPEQRAIWMAGRTKHGGYLGGKERPEHYVWRTMLARCCNPKATGFKHYGERGIKVCKRWYNYAAFLADMGERPSSQHSLERKNTNGDYKPSNCYWATRSVQQKNKTSTKWYSNGTFTGTLVECADYLGISKALAHWRWKNHSTFMKGQTWRQLQKAA
;
A
#
# COMPACT_ATOMS: atom_id res chain seq x y z
N MET A 1 1.60 -21.93 -13.09
CA MET A 1 0.26 -21.49 -12.61
C MET A 1 -0.53 -22.74 -12.29
N THR A 2 -0.92 -22.92 -11.02
CA THR A 2 -1.78 -24.04 -10.62
C THR A 2 -3.18 -23.91 -11.23
N PRO A 3 -3.96 -25.00 -11.35
CA PRO A 3 -5.35 -24.92 -11.83
C PRO A 3 -6.19 -23.93 -11.04
N GLU A 4 -5.99 -23.86 -9.71
CA GLU A 4 -6.67 -22.91 -8.82
C GLU A 4 -6.27 -21.45 -9.15
N GLN A 5 -4.97 -21.16 -9.31
CA GLN A 5 -4.50 -19.83 -9.70
C GLN A 5 -5.05 -19.41 -11.06
N ARG A 6 -5.17 -20.37 -12.00
CA ARG A 6 -5.74 -20.13 -13.33
C ARG A 6 -7.23 -19.81 -13.24
N ALA A 7 -7.99 -20.54 -12.43
CA ALA A 7 -9.40 -20.28 -12.22
C ALA A 7 -9.65 -18.90 -11.61
N ILE A 8 -8.87 -18.50 -10.61
CA ILE A 8 -8.93 -17.19 -9.98
C ILE A 8 -8.65 -16.07 -10.99
N TRP A 9 -7.60 -16.23 -11.78
CA TRP A 9 -7.24 -15.23 -12.80
C TRP A 9 -8.30 -15.12 -13.89
N MET A 10 -8.93 -16.24 -14.28
CA MET A 10 -10.03 -16.25 -15.25
C MET A 10 -11.29 -15.58 -14.69
N ALA A 11 -11.61 -15.78 -13.40
CA ALA A 11 -12.71 -15.08 -12.74
C ALA A 11 -12.56 -13.55 -12.80
N GLY A 12 -11.33 -13.03 -12.70
CA GLY A 12 -11.03 -11.61 -12.86
C GLY A 12 -11.27 -11.03 -14.26
N ARG A 13 -11.58 -11.87 -15.26
CA ARG A 13 -11.93 -11.44 -16.62
C ARG A 13 -13.44 -11.33 -16.87
N THR A 14 -14.26 -11.78 -15.93
CA THR A 14 -15.72 -11.69 -16.02
C THR A 14 -16.19 -10.25 -15.78
N LYS A 15 -17.04 -9.75 -16.68
CA LYS A 15 -17.50 -8.34 -16.69
C LYS A 15 -18.62 -8.03 -15.68
N HIS A 16 -18.90 -8.91 -14.70
CA HIS A 16 -20.04 -8.77 -13.80
C HIS A 16 -19.95 -7.50 -12.94
N GLY A 17 -20.78 -6.50 -13.24
CA GLY A 17 -20.89 -5.25 -12.49
C GLY A 17 -19.66 -4.32 -12.55
N GLY A 18 -18.59 -4.74 -13.23
CA GLY A 18 -17.35 -3.99 -13.33
C GLY A 18 -17.34 -2.88 -14.38
N TYR A 19 -18.43 -2.74 -15.14
CA TYR A 19 -18.57 -1.74 -16.20
C TYR A 19 -19.83 -0.93 -15.99
N LEU A 20 -19.75 0.37 -16.19
CA LEU A 20 -20.86 1.31 -16.17
C LEU A 20 -20.79 2.16 -17.45
N GLY A 21 -21.88 2.16 -18.23
CA GLY A 21 -21.92 2.90 -19.51
C GLY A 21 -20.80 2.50 -20.49
N GLY A 22 -20.42 1.22 -20.52
CA GLY A 22 -19.34 0.70 -21.39
C GLY A 22 -17.91 0.96 -20.89
N LYS A 23 -17.73 1.72 -19.80
CA LYS A 23 -16.42 2.01 -19.21
C LYS A 23 -16.15 1.13 -17.99
N GLU A 24 -14.91 0.67 -17.84
CA GLU A 24 -14.48 -0.08 -16.65
C GLU A 24 -14.52 0.82 -15.41
N ARG A 25 -15.17 0.34 -14.34
CA ARG A 25 -15.16 1.03 -13.04
C ARG A 25 -13.74 1.03 -12.44
N PRO A 26 -13.32 2.13 -11.79
CA PRO A 26 -12.00 2.20 -11.15
C PRO A 26 -11.76 1.06 -10.16
N GLU A 27 -12.76 0.67 -9.38
CA GLU A 27 -12.69 -0.43 -8.42
C GLU A 27 -12.48 -1.78 -9.09
N HIS A 28 -13.11 -2.00 -10.25
CA HIS A 28 -12.95 -3.23 -11.02
C HIS A 28 -11.52 -3.34 -11.59
N TYR A 29 -10.98 -2.25 -12.10
CA TYR A 29 -9.60 -2.20 -12.55
C TYR A 29 -8.62 -2.53 -11.40
N VAL A 30 -8.84 -1.94 -10.21
CA VAL A 30 -8.02 -2.20 -9.01
C VAL A 30 -8.12 -3.67 -8.60
N TRP A 31 -9.33 -4.21 -8.53
CA TRP A 31 -9.58 -5.61 -8.20
C TRP A 31 -8.92 -6.58 -9.19
N ARG A 32 -9.10 -6.37 -10.48
CA ARG A 32 -8.46 -7.19 -11.52
C ARG A 32 -6.93 -7.14 -11.46
N THR A 33 -6.38 -5.96 -11.21
CA THR A 33 -4.93 -5.78 -11.06
C THR A 33 -4.40 -6.46 -9.80
N MET A 34 -5.14 -6.42 -8.69
CA MET A 34 -4.83 -7.15 -7.45
C MET A 34 -4.77 -8.66 -7.71
N LEU A 35 -5.77 -9.23 -8.37
CA LEU A 35 -5.77 -10.65 -8.76
C LEU A 35 -4.59 -10.99 -9.67
N ALA A 36 -4.33 -10.17 -10.69
CA ALA A 36 -3.24 -10.40 -11.63
C ALA A 36 -1.88 -10.50 -10.92
N ARG A 37 -1.56 -9.54 -10.05
CA ARG A 37 -0.25 -9.53 -9.36
C ARG A 37 -0.10 -10.63 -8.30
N CYS A 38 -1.19 -11.18 -7.76
CA CYS A 38 -1.12 -12.29 -6.81
C CYS A 38 -1.17 -13.67 -7.47
N CYS A 39 -1.84 -13.80 -8.63
CA CYS A 39 -2.17 -15.10 -9.22
C CYS A 39 -1.53 -15.36 -10.58
N ASN A 40 -1.07 -14.31 -11.31
CA ASN A 40 -0.51 -14.48 -12.65
C ASN A 40 1.03 -14.30 -12.66
N PRO A 41 1.80 -15.38 -12.83
CA PRO A 41 3.27 -15.31 -12.89
C PRO A 41 3.83 -14.41 -13.99
N LYS A 42 3.04 -14.14 -15.04
CA LYS A 42 3.43 -13.25 -16.14
C LYS A 42 3.14 -11.76 -15.85
N ALA A 43 2.45 -11.44 -14.76
CA ALA A 43 2.17 -10.05 -14.40
C ALA A 43 3.43 -9.37 -13.85
N THR A 44 3.70 -8.15 -14.31
CA THR A 44 4.89 -7.36 -13.90
C THR A 44 5.04 -7.24 -12.37
N GLY A 45 3.93 -7.22 -11.64
CA GLY A 45 3.94 -7.14 -10.18
C GLY A 45 4.11 -8.47 -9.45
N PHE A 46 4.03 -9.62 -10.12
CA PHE A 46 3.97 -10.94 -9.48
C PHE A 46 5.14 -11.19 -8.53
N LYS A 47 6.35 -10.80 -8.93
CA LYS A 47 7.57 -10.91 -8.12
C LYS A 47 7.43 -10.28 -6.72
N HIS A 48 6.67 -9.20 -6.60
CA HIS A 48 6.51 -8.46 -5.35
C HIS A 48 5.28 -8.88 -4.53
N TYR A 49 4.44 -9.77 -5.06
CA TYR A 49 3.20 -10.22 -4.44
C TYR A 49 3.06 -11.74 -4.44
N GLY A 50 2.61 -12.34 -5.53
CA GLY A 50 2.35 -13.78 -5.61
C GLY A 50 3.58 -14.65 -5.36
N GLU A 51 4.75 -14.27 -5.88
CA GLU A 51 6.01 -14.97 -5.64
C GLU A 51 6.44 -14.90 -4.17
N ARG A 52 6.11 -13.82 -3.47
CA ARG A 52 6.32 -13.67 -2.02
C ARG A 52 5.29 -14.42 -1.16
N GLY A 53 4.36 -15.15 -1.77
CA GLY A 53 3.30 -15.89 -1.07
C GLY A 53 2.09 -15.05 -0.67
N ILE A 54 2.00 -13.78 -1.07
CA ILE A 54 0.84 -12.92 -0.80
C ILE A 54 -0.34 -13.37 -1.64
N LYS A 55 -1.47 -13.63 -0.97
CA LYS A 55 -2.69 -14.19 -1.56
C LYS A 55 -3.83 -13.18 -1.49
N VAL A 56 -4.88 -13.48 -2.25
CA VAL A 56 -6.17 -12.81 -2.14
C VAL A 56 -7.14 -13.77 -1.44
N CYS A 57 -7.93 -13.29 -0.49
CA CYS A 57 -8.91 -14.14 0.19
C CYS A 57 -9.95 -14.67 -0.82
N LYS A 58 -10.43 -15.89 -0.59
CA LYS A 58 -11.36 -16.59 -1.51
C LYS A 58 -12.61 -15.76 -1.83
N ARG A 59 -13.14 -15.04 -0.84
CA ARG A 59 -14.32 -14.18 -1.00
C ARG A 59 -14.11 -13.13 -2.09
N TRP A 60 -12.90 -12.58 -2.23
CA TRP A 60 -12.58 -11.54 -3.21
C TRP A 60 -12.19 -12.07 -4.60
N TYR A 61 -12.38 -13.36 -4.85
CA TYR A 61 -12.38 -13.86 -6.22
C TYR A 61 -13.64 -13.43 -6.98
N ASN A 62 -14.66 -13.00 -6.25
CA ASN A 62 -15.88 -12.39 -6.78
C ASN A 62 -15.78 -10.85 -6.63
N TYR A 63 -15.96 -10.13 -7.74
CA TYR A 63 -15.89 -8.66 -7.74
C TYR A 63 -16.97 -8.00 -6.89
N ALA A 64 -18.21 -8.52 -6.93
CA ALA A 64 -19.31 -7.96 -6.13
C ALA A 64 -19.01 -8.06 -4.62
N ALA A 65 -18.42 -9.17 -4.20
CA ALA A 65 -18.00 -9.34 -2.79
C ALA A 65 -16.85 -8.39 -2.41
N PHE A 66 -15.88 -8.18 -3.32
CA PHE A 66 -14.83 -7.18 -3.12
C PHE A 66 -15.42 -5.78 -2.98
N LEU A 67 -16.33 -5.40 -3.89
CA LEU A 67 -16.97 -4.08 -3.86
C LEU A 67 -17.83 -3.88 -2.60
N ALA A 68 -18.56 -4.92 -2.16
CA ALA A 68 -19.35 -4.88 -0.93
C ALA A 68 -18.50 -4.65 0.32
N ASP A 69 -17.32 -5.28 0.38
CA ASP A 69 -16.42 -5.16 1.55
C ASP A 69 -15.61 -3.85 1.55
N MET A 70 -15.19 -3.38 0.37
CA MET A 70 -14.32 -2.21 0.25
C MET A 70 -15.07 -0.90 -0.03
N GLY A 71 -16.31 -0.98 -0.49
CA GLY A 71 -17.05 0.17 -0.98
C GLY A 71 -16.45 0.78 -2.26
N GLU A 72 -17.06 1.85 -2.71
CA GLU A 72 -16.56 2.62 -3.84
C GLU A 72 -15.27 3.36 -3.47
N ARG A 73 -14.42 3.56 -4.45
CA ARG A 73 -13.18 4.32 -4.31
C ARG A 73 -13.51 5.79 -4.00
N PRO A 74 -13.09 6.36 -2.84
CA PRO A 74 -13.52 7.70 -2.44
C PRO A 74 -13.14 8.81 -3.42
N SER A 75 -12.02 8.68 -4.13
CA SER A 75 -11.60 9.60 -5.20
C SER A 75 -10.48 9.00 -6.04
N SER A 76 -10.13 9.66 -7.15
CA SER A 76 -8.97 9.29 -7.99
C SER A 76 -7.63 9.33 -7.25
N GLN A 77 -7.55 10.01 -6.11
CA GLN A 77 -6.35 10.09 -5.27
C GLN A 77 -6.16 8.87 -4.34
N HIS A 78 -7.19 8.02 -4.21
CA HIS A 78 -7.12 6.83 -3.38
C HIS A 78 -6.72 5.60 -4.21
N SER A 79 -6.02 4.67 -3.62
CA SER A 79 -5.77 3.33 -4.16
C SER A 79 -5.81 2.28 -3.05
N LEU A 80 -5.97 1.03 -3.45
CA LEU A 80 -6.03 -0.09 -2.52
C LEU A 80 -4.69 -0.29 -1.81
N GLU A 81 -4.69 -0.23 -0.49
CA GLU A 81 -3.51 -0.41 0.36
C GLU A 81 -3.74 -1.51 1.39
N ARG A 82 -2.67 -2.14 1.85
CA ARG A 82 -2.70 -3.13 2.93
C ARG A 82 -2.05 -2.54 4.18
N LYS A 83 -2.69 -2.70 5.34
CA LYS A 83 -2.15 -2.29 6.65
C LYS A 83 -0.82 -2.99 6.91
N ASN A 84 -0.81 -4.32 6.82
CA ASN A 84 0.40 -5.13 6.80
C ASN A 84 0.77 -5.45 5.34
N THR A 85 1.87 -4.90 4.85
CA THR A 85 2.36 -5.09 3.48
C THR A 85 2.83 -6.52 3.19
N ASN A 86 3.12 -7.32 4.21
CA ASN A 86 3.48 -8.73 4.10
C ASN A 86 2.26 -9.66 4.20
N GLY A 87 1.10 -9.13 4.61
CA GLY A 87 -0.14 -9.90 4.75
C GLY A 87 -0.95 -9.97 3.46
N ASP A 88 -1.94 -10.86 3.45
CA ASP A 88 -2.84 -11.11 2.34
C ASP A 88 -3.82 -9.97 2.09
N TYR A 89 -4.39 -9.96 0.88
CA TYR A 89 -5.54 -9.12 0.53
C TYR A 89 -6.81 -9.71 1.13
N LYS A 90 -7.34 -9.05 2.14
CA LYS A 90 -8.58 -9.41 2.84
C LYS A 90 -9.20 -8.16 3.48
N PRO A 91 -10.51 -8.15 3.81
CA PRO A 91 -11.19 -6.98 4.37
C PRO A 91 -10.50 -6.38 5.59
N SER A 92 -10.03 -7.22 6.52
CA SER A 92 -9.36 -6.77 7.75
C SER A 92 -7.99 -6.12 7.53
N ASN A 93 -7.34 -6.38 6.38
CA ASN A 93 -5.99 -5.89 6.05
C ASN A 93 -5.97 -4.82 4.98
N CYS A 94 -7.09 -4.55 4.28
CA CYS A 94 -7.14 -3.61 3.16
C CYS A 94 -7.99 -2.39 3.47
N TYR A 95 -7.64 -1.27 2.83
CA TYR A 95 -8.37 -0.01 2.91
C TYR A 95 -8.02 0.89 1.72
N TRP A 96 -8.86 1.90 1.45
CA TRP A 96 -8.55 2.93 0.48
C TRP A 96 -7.61 3.96 1.10
N ALA A 97 -6.46 4.19 0.50
CA ALA A 97 -5.44 5.10 1.00
C ALA A 97 -5.03 6.13 -0.05
N THR A 98 -4.78 7.35 0.40
CA THR A 98 -4.17 8.39 -0.43
C THR A 98 -2.69 8.09 -0.67
N ARG A 99 -2.11 8.73 -1.68
CA ARG A 99 -0.68 8.58 -1.99
C ARG A 99 0.22 8.94 -0.79
N SER A 100 -0.16 9.94 0.00
CA SER A 100 0.57 10.33 1.21
C SER A 100 0.63 9.20 2.23
N VAL A 101 -0.52 8.58 2.53
CA VAL A 101 -0.61 7.44 3.46
C VAL A 101 0.20 6.24 2.94
N GLN A 102 0.11 5.96 1.63
CA GLN A 102 0.88 4.87 1.02
C GLN A 102 2.39 5.09 1.11
N GLN A 103 2.86 6.33 0.91
CA GLN A 103 4.29 6.64 1.06
C GLN A 103 4.78 6.34 2.48
N LYS A 104 3.99 6.67 3.50
CA LYS A 104 4.31 6.34 4.90
C LYS A 104 4.33 4.83 5.16
N ASN A 105 3.46 4.07 4.51
CA ASN A 105 3.35 2.62 4.69
C ASN A 105 4.44 1.80 3.97
N LYS A 106 5.24 2.40 3.09
CA LYS A 106 6.34 1.68 2.42
C LYS A 106 7.35 1.15 3.44
N THR A 107 7.87 -0.04 3.17
CA THR A 107 8.96 -0.65 3.98
C THR A 107 10.24 0.18 3.96
N SER A 108 10.47 0.93 2.88
CA SER A 108 11.63 1.83 2.72
C SER A 108 11.48 3.17 3.45
N THR A 109 10.29 3.49 4.00
CA THR A 109 10.08 4.74 4.73
C THR A 109 10.85 4.69 6.05
N LYS A 110 11.72 5.67 6.24
CA LYS A 110 12.51 5.83 7.46
C LYS A 110 11.73 6.64 8.48
N TRP A 111 11.73 6.17 9.71
CA TRP A 111 11.11 6.81 10.86
C TRP A 111 12.17 7.27 11.83
N TYR A 112 11.92 8.36 12.52
CA TYR A 112 12.85 8.98 13.45
C TYR A 112 12.13 9.34 14.74
N SER A 113 12.83 9.22 15.88
CA SER A 113 12.27 9.57 17.18
C SER A 113 13.31 10.23 18.08
N ASN A 114 12.86 11.20 18.88
CA ASN A 114 13.65 11.80 19.98
C ASN A 114 13.12 11.39 21.36
N GLY A 115 12.19 10.42 21.42
CA GLY A 115 11.51 10.00 22.64
C GLY A 115 10.19 10.72 22.91
N THR A 116 10.08 11.98 22.54
CA THR A 116 8.85 12.78 22.68
C THR A 116 8.01 12.76 21.40
N PHE A 117 8.67 12.81 20.25
CA PHE A 117 8.04 12.81 18.92
C PHE A 117 8.57 11.66 18.08
N THR A 118 7.70 11.08 17.26
CA THR A 118 8.07 10.06 16.27
C THR A 118 7.39 10.37 14.94
N GLY A 119 8.16 10.39 13.86
CA GLY A 119 7.66 10.69 12.53
C GLY A 119 8.63 10.40 11.41
N THR A 120 8.18 10.59 10.19
CA THR A 120 9.03 10.62 8.99
C THR A 120 9.91 11.88 9.00
N LEU A 121 10.90 11.95 8.13
CA LEU A 121 11.77 13.14 8.03
C LEU A 121 10.98 14.44 7.82
N VAL A 122 9.90 14.38 7.02
CA VAL A 122 9.05 15.55 6.76
C VAL A 122 8.32 15.98 8.03
N GLU A 123 7.71 15.02 8.72
CA GLU A 123 6.99 15.30 9.99
C GLU A 123 7.92 15.79 11.09
N CYS A 124 9.16 15.28 11.14
CA CYS A 124 10.16 15.81 12.05
C CYS A 124 10.58 17.25 11.70
N ALA A 125 10.69 17.57 10.42
CA ALA A 125 10.97 18.94 9.96
C ALA A 125 9.83 19.89 10.36
N ASP A 126 8.59 19.51 10.11
CA ASP A 126 7.39 20.28 10.47
C ASP A 126 7.30 20.47 12.00
N TYR A 127 7.51 19.41 12.79
CA TYR A 127 7.55 19.47 14.27
C TYR A 127 8.61 20.45 14.80
N LEU A 128 9.75 20.54 14.12
CA LEU A 128 10.87 21.41 14.52
C LEU A 128 10.80 22.81 13.89
N GLY A 129 9.82 23.09 13.06
CA GLY A 129 9.72 24.38 12.34
C GLY A 129 10.86 24.66 11.37
N ILE A 130 11.49 23.61 10.82
CA ILE A 130 12.61 23.75 9.87
C ILE A 130 12.23 23.24 8.48
N SER A 131 12.95 23.71 7.45
CA SER A 131 12.71 23.20 6.11
C SER A 131 13.11 21.73 5.97
N LYS A 132 12.41 20.99 5.11
CA LYS A 132 12.74 19.61 4.77
C LYS A 132 14.18 19.43 4.28
N ALA A 133 14.68 20.39 3.50
CA ALA A 133 16.06 20.37 3.00
C ALA A 133 17.06 20.47 4.15
N LEU A 134 16.80 21.36 5.13
CA LEU A 134 17.64 21.51 6.32
C LEU A 134 17.59 20.28 7.21
N ALA A 135 16.41 19.68 7.41
CA ALA A 135 16.27 18.44 8.16
C ALA A 135 17.08 17.30 7.52
N HIS A 136 16.96 17.14 6.18
CA HIS A 136 17.73 16.13 5.45
C HIS A 136 19.25 16.35 5.57
N TRP A 137 19.71 17.60 5.40
CA TRP A 137 21.11 17.93 5.51
C TRP A 137 21.65 17.66 6.94
N ARG A 138 20.94 18.11 7.99
CA ARG A 138 21.30 17.87 9.39
C ARG A 138 21.40 16.40 9.71
N TRP A 139 20.39 15.61 9.31
CA TRP A 139 20.41 14.16 9.53
C TRP A 139 21.60 13.49 8.84
N LYS A 140 21.86 13.85 7.59
CA LYS A 140 22.95 13.28 6.80
C LYS A 140 24.32 13.58 7.40
N ASN A 141 24.53 14.79 7.94
CA ASN A 141 25.84 15.22 8.40
C ASN A 141 26.07 15.09 9.91
N HIS A 142 25.01 15.07 10.70
CA HIS A 142 25.10 15.09 12.16
C HIS A 142 24.29 14.01 12.85
N SER A 143 23.56 13.16 12.13
CA SER A 143 22.63 12.16 12.66
C SER A 143 21.61 12.73 13.66
N THR A 144 21.27 13.99 13.53
CA THR A 144 20.28 14.72 14.33
C THR A 144 19.58 15.77 13.51
N PHE A 145 18.37 16.18 13.92
CA PHE A 145 17.64 17.28 13.29
C PHE A 145 17.83 18.62 13.99
N MET A 146 18.20 18.58 15.28
CA MET A 146 18.44 19.79 16.09
C MET A 146 19.62 19.56 17.03
N LYS A 147 20.51 20.57 17.12
CA LYS A 147 21.67 20.54 18.02
C LYS A 147 21.18 20.39 19.47
N GLY A 148 21.82 19.50 20.22
CA GLY A 148 21.47 19.21 21.62
C GLY A 148 20.31 18.22 21.84
N GLN A 149 19.70 17.72 20.77
CA GLN A 149 18.68 16.67 20.86
C GLN A 149 19.20 15.35 20.30
N THR A 150 18.92 14.27 21.00
CA THR A 150 19.23 12.91 20.50
C THR A 150 18.08 12.37 19.68
N TRP A 151 18.33 12.11 18.41
CA TRP A 151 17.38 11.49 17.51
C TRP A 151 17.86 10.09 17.12
N ARG A 152 16.92 9.16 16.97
CA ARG A 152 17.19 7.78 16.52
C ARG A 152 16.37 7.47 15.29
N GLN A 153 17.00 6.86 14.28
CA GLN A 153 16.27 6.25 13.18
C GLN A 153 15.71 4.91 13.66
N LEU A 154 14.41 4.74 13.53
CA LEU A 154 13.72 3.52 13.92
C LEU A 154 13.71 2.54 12.74
N GLN A 155 13.88 1.26 13.04
CA GLN A 155 13.55 0.20 12.09
C GLN A 155 12.03 0.03 12.10
N LYS A 156 11.44 -0.10 10.91
CA LYS A 156 10.01 -0.44 10.82
C LYS A 156 9.84 -1.85 11.37
N ALA A 157 8.98 -2.00 12.38
CA ALA A 157 8.60 -3.33 12.84
C ALA A 157 8.06 -4.17 11.66
N ALA A 158 8.53 -5.39 11.56
CA ALA A 158 8.19 -6.32 10.50
C ALA A 158 6.71 -6.70 10.51
#